data_a78854cdff3ef0628facd9dab083370f
#
_entry.id   a78854cdff3ef0628facd9dab083370f
#
_cell.length_a   1.000
_cell.length_b   1.000
_cell.length_c   1.000
_cell.angle_alpha   90.00
_cell.angle_beta   90.00
_cell.angle_gamma   90.00
#
_symmetry.space_group_name_H-M   'P 1'
#
loop_
_entity.id
_entity.type
_entity.pdbx_description
1 polymer ?
#
loop_
_entity_poly.entity_id
_entity_poly.type
_entity_poly.pdbx_seq_one_letter_code
_entity_poly.pdbx_strand_id
1 'polypeptide(L)'
;MSSTRRVVKIAERYNKKIHVLHITTKEEVDFLAMHKKNVTFETTPQHLTLYAPDCYDKLGTYAQMNPPLRTKEHYDRLWVAIKNNVVDVLGSDHAPHLKENKDKEYPNTPSGMPGVQTIFPVMLNHVNEGKLSLQQLINLMCENPCRIFGIKNKGFIKEGYDADLTIADMNKEVIIKNEMIASKCGWTPFNNYKVKGFPVGTIVNGNSVISDVKVIMPSK
;
A
#
# COMPACT_ATOMS: atom_id res chain seq x y z
N MET A 1 -17.32 4.28 -9.65
CA MET A 1 -18.59 4.34 -8.86
C MET A 1 -19.71 3.44 -9.39
N SER A 2 -20.10 3.46 -10.66
CA SER A 2 -21.19 2.59 -11.20
C SER A 2 -20.86 1.08 -11.07
N SER A 3 -19.64 0.69 -11.44
CA SER A 3 -19.15 -0.69 -11.31
C SER A 3 -19.12 -1.17 -9.85
N THR A 4 -18.61 -0.33 -8.95
CA THR A 4 -18.56 -0.60 -7.50
C THR A 4 -19.94 -0.85 -6.94
N ARG A 5 -20.92 0.04 -7.24
CA ARG A 5 -22.31 -0.12 -6.82
C ARG A 5 -22.94 -1.41 -7.35
N ARG A 6 -22.68 -1.77 -8.61
CA ARG A 6 -23.21 -2.98 -9.22
C ARG A 6 -22.68 -4.23 -8.53
N VAL A 7 -21.37 -4.31 -8.30
CA VAL A 7 -20.75 -5.47 -7.64
C VAL A 7 -21.22 -5.60 -6.20
N VAL A 8 -21.33 -4.51 -5.45
CA VAL A 8 -21.84 -4.55 -4.06
C VAL A 8 -23.28 -5.05 -4.01
N LYS A 9 -24.18 -4.55 -4.89
CA LYS A 9 -25.56 -5.04 -4.96
C LYS A 9 -25.65 -6.54 -5.26
N ILE A 10 -24.78 -7.05 -6.13
CA ILE A 10 -24.71 -8.48 -6.44
C ILE A 10 -24.24 -9.25 -5.20
N ALA A 11 -23.18 -8.80 -4.53
CA ALA A 11 -22.65 -9.42 -3.33
C ALA A 11 -23.71 -9.51 -2.22
N GLU A 12 -24.45 -8.44 -1.99
CA GLU A 12 -25.55 -8.40 -1.01
C GLU A 12 -26.69 -9.34 -1.39
N ARG A 13 -27.15 -9.30 -2.66
CA ARG A 13 -28.22 -10.18 -3.16
C ARG A 13 -27.91 -11.66 -2.95
N TYR A 14 -26.66 -12.07 -3.12
CA TYR A 14 -26.23 -13.45 -2.97
C TYR A 14 -25.56 -13.74 -1.62
N ASN A 15 -25.60 -12.78 -0.68
CA ASN A 15 -24.96 -12.86 0.63
C ASN A 15 -23.47 -13.33 0.54
N LYS A 16 -22.73 -12.79 -0.42
CA LYS A 16 -21.31 -13.06 -0.61
C LYS A 16 -20.46 -11.93 -0.07
N LYS A 17 -19.28 -12.28 0.46
CA LYS A 17 -18.26 -11.30 0.83
C LYS A 17 -17.41 -10.99 -0.40
N ILE A 18 -17.07 -9.71 -0.56
CA ILE A 18 -16.17 -9.23 -1.60
C ILE A 18 -15.12 -8.30 -1.00
N HIS A 19 -13.97 -8.21 -1.66
CA HIS A 19 -12.94 -7.23 -1.37
C HIS A 19 -12.76 -6.33 -2.60
N VAL A 20 -12.83 -5.01 -2.39
CA VAL A 20 -12.72 -4.01 -3.47
C VAL A 20 -11.33 -3.38 -3.41
N LEU A 21 -10.59 -3.51 -4.50
CA LEU A 21 -9.19 -3.08 -4.60
C LEU A 21 -9.07 -1.55 -4.76
N HIS A 22 -7.94 -1.01 -4.31
CA HIS A 22 -7.36 0.32 -4.58
C HIS A 22 -8.37 1.48 -4.69
N ILE A 23 -9.22 1.66 -3.70
CA ILE A 23 -10.19 2.78 -3.67
C ILE A 23 -9.47 4.11 -3.56
N THR A 24 -9.89 5.08 -4.40
CA THR A 24 -9.25 6.38 -4.52
C THR A 24 -10.21 7.57 -4.42
N THR A 25 -11.53 7.37 -4.52
CA THR A 25 -12.50 8.48 -4.50
C THR A 25 -13.27 8.55 -3.18
N LYS A 26 -13.58 9.78 -2.74
CA LYS A 26 -14.38 10.01 -1.53
C LYS A 26 -15.76 9.37 -1.61
N GLU A 27 -16.39 9.42 -2.78
CA GLU A 27 -17.73 8.88 -3.01
C GLU A 27 -17.76 7.35 -2.89
N GLU A 28 -16.68 6.68 -3.32
CA GLU A 28 -16.56 5.22 -3.15
C GLU A 28 -16.31 4.87 -1.68
N VAL A 29 -15.45 5.63 -0.99
CA VAL A 29 -15.21 5.46 0.46
C VAL A 29 -16.54 5.58 1.23
N ASP A 30 -17.31 6.64 0.98
CA ASP A 30 -18.58 6.90 1.67
C ASP A 30 -19.59 5.80 1.39
N PHE A 31 -19.69 5.38 0.14
CA PHE A 31 -20.57 4.29 -0.26
C PHE A 31 -20.16 2.97 0.39
N LEU A 32 -18.89 2.57 0.30
CA LEU A 32 -18.42 1.29 0.84
C LEU A 32 -18.46 1.23 2.36
N ALA A 33 -18.32 2.35 3.06
CA ALA A 33 -18.47 2.46 4.51
C ALA A 33 -19.86 2.00 4.99
N MET A 34 -20.89 2.19 4.19
CA MET A 34 -22.27 1.77 4.50
C MET A 34 -22.53 0.27 4.24
N HIS A 35 -21.62 -0.41 3.55
CA HIS A 35 -21.81 -1.80 3.10
C HIS A 35 -20.83 -2.80 3.75
N LYS A 36 -20.26 -2.46 4.91
CA LYS A 36 -19.23 -3.24 5.61
C LYS A 36 -19.62 -4.67 5.99
N LYS A 37 -20.90 -4.99 6.01
CA LYS A 37 -21.37 -6.35 6.27
C LYS A 37 -20.86 -7.36 5.23
N ASN A 38 -20.86 -6.97 3.97
CA ASN A 38 -20.48 -7.83 2.84
C ASN A 38 -19.21 -7.37 2.13
N VAL A 39 -18.71 -6.17 2.44
CA VAL A 39 -17.63 -5.55 1.69
C VAL A 39 -16.47 -5.16 2.59
N THR A 40 -15.29 -5.58 2.19
CA THR A 40 -14.03 -5.00 2.63
C THR A 40 -13.36 -4.27 1.46
N PHE A 41 -12.50 -3.30 1.73
CA PHE A 41 -11.80 -2.58 0.67
C PHE A 41 -10.43 -2.08 1.09
N GLU A 42 -9.60 -1.81 0.10
CA GLU A 42 -8.25 -1.31 0.31
C GLU A 42 -8.03 0.03 -0.39
N THR A 43 -6.99 0.72 0.05
CA THR A 43 -6.35 1.82 -0.66
C THR A 43 -4.85 1.58 -0.75
N THR A 44 -4.11 2.43 -1.44
CA THR A 44 -2.67 2.24 -1.62
C THR A 44 -1.86 3.39 -1.00
N PRO A 45 -0.59 3.18 -0.64
CA PRO A 45 0.29 4.25 -0.18
C PRO A 45 0.44 5.38 -1.19
N GLN A 46 0.35 5.08 -2.50
CA GLN A 46 0.39 6.08 -3.56
C GLN A 46 -0.77 7.07 -3.42
N HIS A 47 -2.00 6.56 -3.22
CA HIS A 47 -3.20 7.39 -3.02
C HIS A 47 -3.22 8.11 -1.65
N LEU A 48 -2.45 7.64 -0.69
CA LEU A 48 -2.27 8.25 0.64
C LEU A 48 -1.08 9.22 0.72
N THR A 49 -0.27 9.32 -0.33
CA THR A 49 0.94 10.17 -0.32
C THR A 49 0.96 11.19 -1.45
N LEU A 50 0.40 10.83 -2.59
CA LEU A 50 0.41 11.63 -3.81
C LEU A 50 -1.01 12.10 -4.16
N TYR A 51 -1.15 13.33 -4.65
CA TYR A 51 -2.44 13.86 -5.13
C TYR A 51 -2.24 14.82 -6.30
N ALA A 52 -3.27 14.96 -7.12
CA ALA A 52 -3.30 15.86 -8.26
C ALA A 52 -3.58 17.33 -7.82
N PRO A 53 -3.06 18.36 -8.54
CA PRO A 53 -2.24 18.23 -9.76
C PRO A 53 -0.76 17.96 -9.48
N ASP A 54 -0.25 18.26 -8.28
CA ASP A 54 1.18 18.32 -7.91
C ASP A 54 1.97 17.07 -8.31
N CYS A 55 1.37 15.88 -8.16
CA CYS A 55 2.04 14.63 -8.51
C CYS A 55 2.29 14.51 -10.02
N TYR A 56 1.38 14.98 -10.85
CA TYR A 56 1.52 14.96 -12.31
C TYR A 56 2.52 15.99 -12.79
N ASP A 57 2.53 17.19 -12.19
CA ASP A 57 3.50 18.24 -12.48
C ASP A 57 4.94 17.81 -12.16
N LYS A 58 5.11 17.04 -11.06
CA LYS A 58 6.44 16.59 -10.61
C LYS A 58 6.92 15.30 -11.28
N LEU A 59 6.03 14.37 -11.54
CA LEU A 59 6.38 13.01 -11.96
C LEU A 59 5.99 12.71 -13.43
N GLY A 60 5.18 13.55 -14.07
CA GLY A 60 4.72 13.34 -15.44
C GLY A 60 4.04 11.96 -15.61
N THR A 61 4.48 11.21 -16.60
CA THR A 61 3.97 9.86 -16.92
C THR A 61 4.21 8.84 -15.81
N TYR A 62 5.20 9.06 -14.95
CA TYR A 62 5.47 8.22 -13.77
C TYR A 62 4.36 8.31 -12.71
N ALA A 63 3.55 9.38 -12.72
CA ALA A 63 2.37 9.50 -11.86
C ALA A 63 1.13 8.76 -12.39
N GLN A 64 1.19 8.25 -13.62
CA GLN A 64 0.06 7.55 -14.23
C GLN A 64 -0.12 6.15 -13.64
N MET A 65 -1.30 5.93 -13.02
CA MET A 65 -1.75 4.65 -12.50
C MET A 65 -3.27 4.50 -12.64
N ASN A 66 -3.80 3.31 -12.45
CA ASN A 66 -5.23 3.02 -12.39
C ASN A 66 -5.60 2.34 -11.07
N PRO A 67 -6.59 2.90 -10.34
CA PRO A 67 -7.27 4.17 -10.59
C PRO A 67 -6.32 5.35 -10.43
N PRO A 68 -6.58 6.48 -11.14
CA PRO A 68 -5.65 7.61 -11.14
C PRO A 68 -5.62 8.33 -9.78
N LEU A 69 -4.49 8.97 -9.50
CA LEU A 69 -4.33 9.89 -8.38
C LEU A 69 -5.33 11.04 -8.53
N ARG A 70 -6.05 11.34 -7.45
CA ARG A 70 -7.12 12.33 -7.44
C ARG A 70 -6.67 13.62 -6.75
N THR A 71 -7.57 14.62 -6.77
CA THR A 71 -7.35 15.89 -6.09
C THR A 71 -7.25 15.71 -4.57
N LYS A 72 -6.75 16.75 -3.92
CA LYS A 72 -6.54 16.79 -2.46
C LYS A 72 -7.79 16.41 -1.66
N GLU A 73 -8.97 16.77 -2.13
CA GLU A 73 -10.24 16.44 -1.47
C GLU A 73 -10.44 14.92 -1.29
N HIS A 74 -10.11 14.14 -2.32
CA HIS A 74 -10.19 12.68 -2.25
C HIS A 74 -9.10 12.10 -1.33
N TYR A 75 -7.87 12.62 -1.43
CA TYR A 75 -6.77 12.28 -0.55
C TYR A 75 -7.12 12.52 0.92
N ASP A 76 -7.65 13.69 1.28
CA ASP A 76 -8.05 14.03 2.64
C ASP A 76 -9.13 13.06 3.16
N ARG A 77 -10.10 12.69 2.31
CA ARG A 77 -11.16 11.74 2.68
C ARG A 77 -10.63 10.33 2.93
N LEU A 78 -9.62 9.89 2.18
CA LEU A 78 -8.94 8.61 2.43
C LEU A 78 -8.28 8.60 3.82
N TRP A 79 -7.59 9.67 4.20
CA TRP A 79 -6.98 9.78 5.54
C TRP A 79 -8.01 9.80 6.66
N VAL A 80 -9.15 10.47 6.47
CA VAL A 80 -10.28 10.39 7.42
C VAL A 80 -10.76 8.95 7.55
N ALA A 81 -10.83 8.20 6.45
CA ALA A 81 -11.26 6.80 6.46
C ALA A 81 -10.25 5.88 7.17
N ILE A 82 -8.94 6.09 6.98
CA ILE A 82 -7.88 5.40 7.71
C ILE A 82 -8.01 5.67 9.21
N LYS A 83 -8.09 6.94 9.60
CA LYS A 83 -8.19 7.35 11.01
C LYS A 83 -9.39 6.74 11.73
N ASN A 84 -10.50 6.56 11.02
CA ASN A 84 -11.74 5.99 11.55
C ASN A 84 -11.84 4.46 11.35
N ASN A 85 -10.75 3.78 10.95
CA ASN A 85 -10.71 2.33 10.71
C ASN A 85 -11.76 1.85 9.68
N VAL A 86 -12.09 2.67 8.70
CA VAL A 86 -13.06 2.35 7.64
C VAL A 86 -12.40 1.57 6.50
N VAL A 87 -11.14 1.88 6.18
CA VAL A 87 -10.31 1.10 5.26
C VAL A 87 -9.85 -0.18 5.93
N ASP A 88 -9.90 -1.30 5.23
CA ASP A 88 -9.57 -2.61 5.80
C ASP A 88 -8.13 -3.01 5.57
N VAL A 89 -7.56 -2.70 4.39
CA VAL A 89 -6.24 -3.17 3.95
C VAL A 89 -5.49 -2.06 3.24
N LEU A 90 -4.16 -2.11 3.31
CA LEU A 90 -3.27 -1.37 2.42
C LEU A 90 -2.73 -2.32 1.36
N GLY A 91 -3.16 -2.12 0.12
CA GLY A 91 -2.62 -2.79 -1.06
C GLY A 91 -1.43 -2.04 -1.63
N SER A 92 -0.50 -2.73 -2.29
CA SER A 92 0.64 -2.09 -2.94
C SER A 92 0.36 -1.65 -4.38
N ASP A 93 -0.60 -2.27 -5.02
CA ASP A 93 -0.87 -2.15 -6.47
C ASP A 93 0.44 -2.15 -7.29
N HIS A 94 1.31 -3.13 -6.99
CA HIS A 94 2.66 -3.21 -7.55
C HIS A 94 2.61 -3.55 -9.05
N ALA A 95 2.80 -2.53 -9.89
CA ALA A 95 2.86 -2.65 -11.35
C ALA A 95 4.21 -2.14 -11.88
N PRO A 96 5.26 -2.99 -11.89
CA PRO A 96 6.64 -2.59 -12.14
C PRO A 96 6.97 -2.53 -13.64
N HIS A 97 6.32 -1.62 -14.37
CA HIS A 97 6.67 -1.35 -15.76
C HIS A 97 8.10 -0.81 -15.87
N LEU A 98 8.84 -1.25 -16.89
CA LEU A 98 10.21 -0.80 -17.15
C LEU A 98 10.24 0.71 -17.44
N LYS A 99 11.35 1.37 -17.12
CA LYS A 99 11.56 2.81 -17.38
C LYS A 99 11.29 3.17 -18.83
N GLU A 100 11.85 2.42 -19.78
CA GLU A 100 11.67 2.63 -21.23
C GLU A 100 10.20 2.67 -21.67
N ASN A 101 9.32 1.98 -20.93
CA ASN A 101 7.88 2.02 -21.19
C ASN A 101 7.23 3.21 -20.49
N LYS A 102 7.70 3.59 -19.31
CA LYS A 102 7.19 4.76 -18.57
C LYS A 102 7.65 6.07 -19.17
N ASP A 103 8.79 6.10 -19.87
CA ASP A 103 9.33 7.28 -20.59
C ASP A 103 8.53 7.64 -21.85
N LYS A 104 7.64 6.76 -22.29
CA LYS A 104 6.76 7.06 -23.44
C LYS A 104 5.77 8.16 -23.07
N GLU A 105 5.46 8.99 -24.06
CA GLU A 105 4.44 10.03 -23.90
C GLU A 105 3.04 9.43 -23.73
N TYR A 106 2.17 10.16 -23.02
CA TYR A 106 0.74 9.83 -22.95
C TYR A 106 0.10 9.94 -24.36
N PRO A 107 -0.73 8.99 -24.77
CA PRO A 107 -1.32 7.88 -24.01
C PRO A 107 -0.53 6.54 -24.11
N ASN A 108 0.66 6.52 -24.68
CA ASN A 108 1.41 5.29 -24.97
C ASN A 108 2.16 4.73 -23.75
N THR A 109 2.28 5.51 -22.67
CA THR A 109 2.84 5.05 -21.41
C THR A 109 1.86 4.15 -20.66
N PRO A 110 2.30 2.99 -20.10
CA PRO A 110 1.42 2.12 -19.32
C PRO A 110 1.07 2.73 -17.97
N SER A 111 -0.17 2.48 -17.50
CA SER A 111 -0.61 2.83 -16.16
C SER A 111 -0.06 1.85 -15.14
N GLY A 112 0.46 2.36 -14.04
CA GLY A 112 0.96 1.57 -12.91
C GLY A 112 2.25 2.10 -12.33
N MET A 113 2.46 1.79 -11.04
CA MET A 113 3.64 2.17 -10.25
C MET A 113 4.17 0.98 -9.47
N PRO A 114 5.50 0.84 -9.29
CA PRO A 114 6.03 -0.11 -8.33
C PRO A 114 5.73 0.36 -6.90
N GLY A 115 5.28 -0.55 -6.03
CA GLY A 115 4.86 -0.19 -4.67
C GLY A 115 5.36 -1.13 -3.59
N VAL A 116 5.52 -2.44 -3.87
CA VAL A 116 5.72 -3.47 -2.84
C VAL A 116 6.90 -3.19 -1.90
N GLN A 117 8.01 -2.69 -2.39
CA GLN A 117 9.19 -2.41 -1.58
C GLN A 117 9.06 -1.13 -0.76
N THR A 118 8.30 -0.15 -1.24
CA THR A 118 8.20 1.19 -0.64
C THR A 118 6.97 1.38 0.24
N ILE A 119 5.99 0.46 0.19
CA ILE A 119 4.76 0.56 0.99
C ILE A 119 5.06 0.75 2.48
N PHE A 120 5.92 -0.10 3.04
CA PHE A 120 6.15 -0.09 4.49
C PHE A 120 6.93 1.15 4.95
N PRO A 121 8.10 1.53 4.39
CA PRO A 121 8.80 2.74 4.82
C PRO A 121 7.99 4.02 4.59
N VAL A 122 7.21 4.15 3.53
CA VAL A 122 6.33 5.30 3.32
C VAL A 122 5.25 5.37 4.40
N MET A 123 4.65 4.24 4.76
CA MET A 123 3.63 4.21 5.80
C MET A 123 4.19 4.39 7.21
N LEU A 124 5.41 3.92 7.50
CA LEU A 124 6.11 4.24 8.76
C LEU A 124 6.37 5.74 8.91
N ASN A 125 6.72 6.42 7.79
CA ASN A 125 6.85 7.87 7.79
C ASN A 125 5.51 8.54 8.16
N HIS A 126 4.39 8.08 7.62
CA HIS A 126 3.07 8.61 7.97
C HIS A 126 2.69 8.31 9.43
N VAL A 127 3.16 7.20 10.02
CA VAL A 127 3.04 6.97 11.48
C VAL A 127 3.84 8.02 12.25
N ASN A 128 5.08 8.30 11.86
CA ASN A 128 5.92 9.33 12.48
C ASN A 128 5.34 10.76 12.32
N GLU A 129 4.61 11.01 11.25
CA GLU A 129 3.86 12.26 11.03
C GLU A 129 2.54 12.33 11.83
N GLY A 130 2.18 11.28 12.56
CA GLY A 130 0.94 11.21 13.35
C GLY A 130 -0.34 11.08 12.53
N LYS A 131 -0.25 10.69 11.26
CA LYS A 131 -1.42 10.50 10.39
C LYS A 131 -2.21 9.24 10.71
N LEU A 132 -1.53 8.19 11.21
CA LEU A 132 -2.12 6.97 11.73
C LEU A 132 -1.24 6.43 12.87
N SER A 133 -1.81 5.60 13.74
CA SER A 133 -1.04 4.91 14.78
C SER A 133 -0.30 3.68 14.21
N LEU A 134 0.76 3.24 14.90
CA LEU A 134 1.46 2.01 14.54
C LEU A 134 0.51 0.80 14.59
N GLN A 135 -0.40 0.74 15.56
CA GLN A 135 -1.40 -0.33 15.64
C GLN A 135 -2.33 -0.33 14.43
N GLN A 136 -2.77 0.84 13.95
CA GLN A 136 -3.58 0.93 12.73
C GLN A 136 -2.80 0.42 11.52
N LEU A 137 -1.51 0.74 11.41
CA LEU A 137 -0.67 0.24 10.33
C LEU A 137 -0.55 -1.29 10.39
N ILE A 138 -0.32 -1.87 11.58
CA ILE A 138 -0.26 -3.33 11.78
C ILE A 138 -1.60 -3.98 11.38
N ASN A 139 -2.72 -3.41 11.79
CA ASN A 139 -4.04 -3.92 11.41
C ASN A 139 -4.21 -3.93 9.88
N LEU A 140 -3.86 -2.84 9.21
CA LEU A 140 -4.03 -2.68 7.75
C LEU A 140 -3.10 -3.57 6.92
N MET A 141 -1.90 -3.88 7.41
CA MET A 141 -0.89 -4.61 6.64
C MET A 141 -0.71 -6.08 7.07
N CYS A 142 -1.10 -6.44 8.29
CA CYS A 142 -0.85 -7.77 8.85
C CYS A 142 -2.15 -8.47 9.27
N GLU A 143 -2.86 -7.94 10.26
CA GLU A 143 -4.00 -8.63 10.87
C GLU A 143 -5.20 -8.74 9.93
N ASN A 144 -5.64 -7.63 9.34
CA ASN A 144 -6.81 -7.60 8.49
C ASN A 144 -6.64 -8.42 7.21
N PRO A 145 -5.50 -8.36 6.46
CA PRO A 145 -5.26 -9.26 5.34
C PRO A 145 -5.41 -10.73 5.73
N CYS A 146 -4.83 -11.14 6.87
CA CYS A 146 -4.93 -12.52 7.32
C CYS A 146 -6.37 -12.94 7.61
N ARG A 147 -7.16 -12.08 8.27
CA ARG A 147 -8.57 -12.34 8.53
C ARG A 147 -9.43 -12.38 7.26
N ILE A 148 -9.23 -11.43 6.34
CA ILE A 148 -10.03 -11.28 5.13
C ILE A 148 -9.79 -12.41 4.15
N PHE A 149 -8.52 -12.78 3.95
CA PHE A 149 -8.11 -13.80 2.99
C PHE A 149 -7.95 -15.21 3.59
N GLY A 150 -8.25 -15.37 4.88
CA GLY A 150 -8.20 -16.67 5.56
C GLY A 150 -6.80 -17.25 5.70
N ILE A 151 -5.77 -16.39 5.78
CA ILE A 151 -4.38 -16.80 5.96
C ILE A 151 -4.20 -17.25 7.42
N LYS A 152 -3.81 -18.50 7.60
CA LYS A 152 -3.64 -19.10 8.93
C LYS A 152 -2.23 -18.87 9.46
N ASN A 153 -2.10 -18.81 10.79
CA ASN A 153 -0.84 -18.73 11.53
C ASN A 153 0.04 -17.52 11.17
N LYS A 154 -0.53 -16.45 10.60
CA LYS A 154 0.17 -15.22 10.23
C LYS A 154 -0.60 -13.98 10.70
N GLY A 155 0.05 -12.82 10.62
CA GLY A 155 -0.53 -11.51 10.94
C GLY A 155 -0.46 -11.11 12.41
N PHE A 156 -0.06 -12.02 13.30
CA PHE A 156 0.06 -11.77 14.74
C PHE A 156 1.38 -12.33 15.27
N ILE A 157 1.97 -11.65 16.24
CA ILE A 157 3.07 -12.18 17.04
C ILE A 157 2.43 -12.98 18.17
N LYS A 158 2.36 -14.30 17.99
CA LYS A 158 1.71 -15.20 18.92
C LYS A 158 2.39 -16.58 18.89
N GLU A 159 2.45 -17.23 20.03
CA GLU A 159 2.94 -18.61 20.13
C GLU A 159 2.15 -19.57 19.21
N GLY A 160 2.86 -20.42 18.49
CA GLY A 160 2.28 -21.31 17.48
C GLY A 160 2.04 -20.69 16.10
N TYR A 161 2.37 -19.40 15.91
CA TYR A 161 2.32 -18.73 14.61
C TYR A 161 3.67 -18.82 13.89
N ASP A 162 3.63 -18.65 12.56
CA ASP A 162 4.83 -18.63 11.74
C ASP A 162 5.71 -17.43 12.14
N ALA A 163 7.02 -17.67 12.25
CA ALA A 163 7.99 -16.63 12.59
C ALA A 163 8.36 -15.80 11.34
N ASP A 164 7.37 -15.09 10.79
CA ASP A 164 7.52 -14.11 9.71
C ASP A 164 7.45 -12.72 10.32
N LEU A 165 8.60 -12.09 10.52
CA LEU A 165 8.73 -10.84 11.27
C LEU A 165 9.46 -9.78 10.46
N THR A 166 9.02 -8.53 10.59
CA THR A 166 9.76 -7.36 10.13
C THR A 166 10.21 -6.54 11.32
N ILE A 167 11.49 -6.24 11.38
CA ILE A 167 12.09 -5.36 12.39
C ILE A 167 12.23 -3.97 11.77
N ALA A 168 11.66 -2.97 12.42
CA ALA A 168 11.71 -1.59 11.97
C ALA A 168 12.40 -0.69 13.00
N ASP A 169 13.26 0.19 12.54
CA ASP A 169 13.78 1.32 13.33
C ASP A 169 12.93 2.56 13.02
N MET A 170 12.13 2.98 13.98
CA MET A 170 11.20 4.11 13.84
C MET A 170 11.92 5.46 13.77
N ASN A 171 13.19 5.54 14.15
CA ASN A 171 13.97 6.78 14.14
C ASN A 171 14.89 6.90 12.91
N LYS A 172 15.10 5.80 12.18
CA LYS A 172 15.99 5.77 11.01
C LYS A 172 15.44 6.65 9.89
N GLU A 173 16.21 7.64 9.48
CA GLU A 173 15.90 8.50 8.35
C GLU A 173 16.59 7.98 7.09
N VAL A 174 15.85 7.86 6.01
CA VAL A 174 16.33 7.39 4.71
C VAL A 174 15.75 8.24 3.59
N ILE A 175 16.53 8.54 2.58
CA ILE A 175 16.02 9.09 1.31
C ILE A 175 15.84 7.90 0.37
N ILE A 176 14.60 7.61 0.00
CA ILE A 176 14.29 6.56 -0.97
C ILE A 176 14.86 6.97 -2.33
N LYS A 177 15.59 6.05 -2.97
CA LYS A 177 16.20 6.29 -4.28
C LYS A 177 15.92 5.13 -5.22
N ASN A 178 15.90 5.41 -6.53
CA ASN A 178 15.68 4.40 -7.56
C ASN A 178 16.69 3.25 -7.48
N GLU A 179 17.94 3.55 -7.10
CA GLU A 179 19.04 2.57 -6.97
C GLU A 179 18.81 1.55 -5.86
N MET A 180 17.88 1.84 -4.93
CA MET A 180 17.49 0.92 -3.84
C MET A 180 16.45 -0.10 -4.28
N ILE A 181 15.83 0.09 -5.46
CA ILE A 181 14.71 -0.74 -5.92
C ILE A 181 15.22 -2.06 -6.48
N ALA A 182 14.91 -3.16 -5.78
CA ALA A 182 15.29 -4.51 -6.18
C ALA A 182 14.51 -5.04 -7.40
N SER A 183 13.33 -4.49 -7.68
CA SER A 183 12.57 -4.82 -8.87
C SER A 183 13.32 -4.41 -10.14
N LYS A 184 13.25 -5.24 -11.17
CA LYS A 184 13.86 -4.97 -12.50
C LYS A 184 13.41 -3.66 -13.14
N CYS A 185 12.29 -3.08 -12.70
CA CYS A 185 11.82 -1.78 -13.20
C CYS A 185 12.79 -0.63 -12.91
N GLY A 186 13.58 -0.71 -11.83
CA GLY A 186 14.64 0.24 -11.49
C GLY A 186 14.16 1.66 -11.16
N TRP A 187 12.91 1.83 -10.71
CA TRP A 187 12.36 3.13 -10.34
C TRP A 187 11.27 3.02 -9.28
N THR A 188 10.94 4.14 -8.65
CA THR A 188 9.82 4.29 -7.71
C THR A 188 9.23 5.69 -7.82
N PRO A 189 7.90 5.87 -7.63
CA PRO A 189 7.29 7.20 -7.57
C PRO A 189 7.75 8.00 -6.36
N PHE A 190 8.41 7.36 -5.41
CA PHE A 190 8.96 7.97 -4.19
C PHE A 190 10.46 8.28 -4.29
N ASN A 191 11.03 8.36 -5.51
CA ASN A 191 12.43 8.73 -5.68
C ASN A 191 12.71 10.11 -5.06
N ASN A 192 13.80 10.22 -4.28
CA ASN A 192 14.16 11.38 -3.45
C ASN A 192 13.17 11.73 -2.32
N TYR A 193 12.23 10.86 -1.99
CA TYR A 193 11.33 11.05 -0.86
C TYR A 193 12.04 10.69 0.46
N LYS A 194 12.09 11.66 1.39
CA LYS A 194 12.66 11.44 2.72
C LYS A 194 11.60 10.76 3.59
N VAL A 195 11.98 9.64 4.22
CA VAL A 195 11.15 8.92 5.18
C VAL A 195 11.84 8.82 6.53
N LYS A 196 11.05 8.85 7.59
CA LYS A 196 11.46 8.51 8.95
C LYS A 196 10.71 7.25 9.38
N GLY A 197 11.48 6.25 9.84
CA GLY A 197 11.01 4.88 10.04
C GLY A 197 11.37 4.00 8.84
N PHE A 198 12.18 2.96 9.08
CA PHE A 198 12.67 2.10 8.01
C PHE A 198 12.83 0.65 8.48
N PRO A 199 12.47 -0.36 7.64
CA PRO A 199 12.74 -1.75 7.95
C PRO A 199 14.25 -2.01 7.98
N VAL A 200 14.74 -2.65 9.03
CA VAL A 200 16.16 -2.97 9.22
C VAL A 200 16.43 -4.47 9.26
N GLY A 201 15.39 -5.30 9.42
CA GLY A 201 15.51 -6.74 9.41
C GLY A 201 14.22 -7.42 8.97
N THR A 202 14.37 -8.60 8.36
CA THR A 202 13.25 -9.47 7.97
C THR A 202 13.60 -10.92 8.31
N ILE A 203 12.68 -11.58 8.96
CA ILE A 203 12.74 -13.00 9.31
C ILE A 203 11.60 -13.69 8.56
N VAL A 204 11.89 -14.80 7.89
CA VAL A 204 10.91 -15.63 7.18
C VAL A 204 11.05 -17.08 7.65
N ASN A 205 9.98 -17.66 8.14
CA ASN A 205 9.97 -19.00 8.72
C ASN A 205 11.08 -19.19 9.77
N GLY A 206 11.32 -18.20 10.62
CA GLY A 206 12.36 -18.22 11.65
C GLY A 206 13.79 -17.95 11.17
N ASN A 207 14.00 -17.76 9.87
CA ASN A 207 15.33 -17.50 9.30
C ASN A 207 15.48 -16.01 8.97
N SER A 208 16.59 -15.40 9.41
CA SER A 208 16.91 -14.03 9.02
C SER A 208 17.27 -13.98 7.52
N VAL A 209 16.52 -13.21 6.75
CA VAL A 209 16.73 -13.03 5.30
C VAL A 209 17.22 -11.63 4.94
N ILE A 210 16.98 -10.65 5.81
CA ILE A 210 17.53 -9.29 5.70
C ILE A 210 18.04 -8.87 7.06
N SER A 211 19.28 -8.35 7.10
CA SER A 211 19.84 -7.68 8.26
C SER A 211 20.59 -6.44 7.80
N ASP A 212 20.39 -5.30 8.47
CA ASP A 212 20.96 -4.00 8.13
C ASP A 212 20.84 -3.62 6.65
N VAL A 213 19.63 -3.90 6.08
CA VAL A 213 19.30 -3.61 4.66
C VAL A 213 20.06 -4.48 3.64
N LYS A 214 20.84 -5.45 4.08
CA LYS A 214 21.52 -6.42 3.21
C LYS A 214 20.72 -7.73 3.16
N VAL A 215 20.50 -8.25 1.97
CA VAL A 215 19.91 -9.59 1.78
C VAL A 215 20.93 -10.61 2.26
N ILE A 216 20.55 -11.39 3.26
CA ILE A 216 21.32 -12.55 3.72
C ILE A 216 20.72 -13.77 3.02
N MET A 217 21.42 -14.33 2.02
CA MET A 217 20.99 -15.60 1.45
C MET A 217 21.20 -16.68 2.51
N PRO A 218 20.20 -17.52 2.81
CA PRO A 218 20.45 -18.70 3.62
C PRO A 218 21.54 -19.52 2.93
N SER A 219 22.57 -19.92 3.69
CA SER A 219 23.53 -20.94 3.24
C SER A 219 22.74 -22.18 2.81
N LYS A 220 22.97 -22.64 1.59
CA LYS A 220 22.36 -23.86 1.06
C LYS A 220 22.68 -25.06 1.92
#